data_138b1cd01c5fdf1f2b006a944a2aa236
#
_entry.id   138b1cd01c5fdf1f2b006a944a2aa236
#
_cell.length_a   1.000
_cell.length_b   1.000
_cell.length_c   1.000
_cell.angle_alpha   90.00
_cell.angle_beta   90.00
_cell.angle_gamma   90.00
#
_symmetry.space_group_name_H-M   'P 1'
#
loop_
_entity.id
_entity.type
_entity.pdbx_description
1 polymer ?
#
loop_
_entity_poly.entity_id
_entity_poly.type
_entity_poly.pdbx_seq_one_letter_code
_entity_poly.pdbx_strand_id
1 'polypeptide(L)'
;MADLMKFYNITKEHWGDRCTHGITTNLVYKLTDERLEFLKLLDGGSVGTSWDPNIRFSNEKQRKLWEDNVKRLVDEGCFVKCFISVSKDVVKMDPLEIADYMHSLGVECINYERLTHDGNATINLDIFPHNSELDAFWMKMHETTQDHPVANAFLGSVYDKFSKGQFFNGTFCRDCEQKLHTINADGTVAGCPNTAPTQWYGTIDTPAKEVRQSPKRMEVISCEMHERDTRCYDCPVFIYCHSDCHQLQWMEDVCPAPKTLMMKLAKDKGWI
;
A
#
# COMPACT_ATOMS: atom_id res chain seq x y z
N MET A 1 -4.14 -3.95 -24.24
CA MET A 1 -2.67 -3.71 -24.44
C MET A 1 -2.39 -2.43 -25.23
N ALA A 2 -3.04 -2.19 -26.37
CA ALA A 2 -2.76 -1.01 -27.21
C ALA A 2 -2.79 0.33 -26.43
N ASP A 3 -3.79 0.55 -25.57
CA ASP A 3 -3.90 1.79 -24.79
C ASP A 3 -2.81 1.93 -23.73
N LEU A 4 -2.42 0.83 -23.07
CA LEU A 4 -1.33 0.84 -22.09
C LEU A 4 0.02 1.14 -22.77
N MET A 5 0.28 0.54 -23.93
CA MET A 5 1.47 0.84 -24.73
C MET A 5 1.48 2.29 -25.21
N LYS A 6 0.33 2.79 -25.66
CA LYS A 6 0.21 4.20 -26.08
C LYS A 6 0.50 5.15 -24.91
N PHE A 7 -0.07 4.88 -23.75
CA PHE A 7 0.20 5.69 -22.54
C PHE A 7 1.68 5.66 -22.16
N TYR A 8 2.27 4.46 -22.11
CA TYR A 8 3.69 4.29 -21.83
C TYR A 8 4.58 5.09 -22.78
N ASN A 9 4.33 4.98 -24.09
CA ASN A 9 5.11 5.68 -25.12
C ASN A 9 4.99 7.21 -24.99
N ILE A 10 3.77 7.74 -24.80
CA ILE A 10 3.54 9.17 -24.60
C ILE A 10 4.30 9.69 -23.37
N THR A 11 4.23 8.97 -22.26
CA THR A 11 4.89 9.40 -21.02
C THR A 11 6.41 9.30 -21.10
N LYS A 12 6.95 8.28 -21.76
CA LYS A 12 8.40 8.17 -22.04
C LYS A 12 8.90 9.25 -23.01
N GLU A 13 8.14 9.58 -24.04
CA GLU A 13 8.45 10.67 -24.97
C GLU A 13 8.55 12.03 -24.26
N HIS A 14 7.56 12.35 -23.39
CA HIS A 14 7.52 13.65 -22.75
C HIS A 14 8.44 13.79 -21.53
N TRP A 15 8.64 12.74 -20.75
CA TRP A 15 9.35 12.82 -19.47
C TRP A 15 10.65 12.03 -19.43
N GLY A 16 10.86 11.09 -20.37
CA GLY A 16 12.06 10.26 -20.41
C GLY A 16 12.33 9.57 -19.07
N ASP A 17 13.57 9.66 -18.59
CA ASP A 17 13.99 9.04 -17.33
C ASP A 17 13.49 9.77 -16.06
N ARG A 18 12.78 10.88 -16.21
CA ARG A 18 12.13 11.56 -15.09
C ARG A 18 10.81 10.90 -14.65
N CYS A 19 10.34 9.94 -15.44
CA CYS A 19 9.11 9.19 -15.15
C CYS A 19 9.43 7.71 -15.04
N THR A 20 9.08 7.09 -13.92
CA THR A 20 9.10 5.65 -13.73
C THR A 20 7.69 5.08 -13.86
N HIS A 21 7.57 3.88 -14.42
CA HIS A 21 6.29 3.23 -14.66
C HIS A 21 6.21 1.93 -13.86
N GLY A 22 5.18 1.82 -13.05
CA GLY A 22 4.81 0.58 -12.37
C GLY A 22 3.37 0.21 -12.68
N ILE A 23 3.03 -1.03 -12.49
CA ILE A 23 1.65 -1.52 -12.60
C ILE A 23 1.32 -2.43 -11.43
N THR A 24 0.07 -2.32 -10.95
CA THR A 24 -0.52 -3.34 -10.09
C THR A 24 -1.66 -4.02 -10.84
N THR A 25 -1.61 -5.34 -10.92
CA THR A 25 -2.59 -6.14 -11.67
C THR A 25 -2.97 -7.40 -10.89
N ASN A 26 -4.21 -7.87 -11.08
CA ASN A 26 -4.70 -9.05 -10.37
C ASN A 26 -4.10 -10.38 -10.85
N LEU A 27 -3.42 -10.41 -12.00
CA LEU A 27 -2.81 -11.59 -12.61
C LEU A 27 -3.77 -12.81 -12.80
N VAL A 28 -5.08 -12.62 -12.70
CA VAL A 28 -6.09 -13.67 -12.89
C VAL A 28 -6.60 -13.64 -14.34
N TYR A 29 -5.67 -13.69 -15.28
CA TYR A 29 -5.93 -13.71 -16.72
C TYR A 29 -4.84 -14.48 -17.45
N LYS A 30 -5.09 -14.87 -18.71
CA LYS A 30 -4.05 -15.49 -19.54
C LYS A 30 -2.91 -14.51 -19.78
N LEU A 31 -1.76 -14.78 -19.22
CA LEU A 31 -0.52 -14.01 -19.44
C LEU A 31 0.05 -14.42 -20.81
N THR A 32 -0.27 -13.64 -21.86
CA THR A 32 0.28 -13.83 -23.21
C THR A 32 1.70 -13.26 -23.30
N ASP A 33 2.45 -13.66 -24.34
CA ASP A 33 3.80 -13.12 -24.56
C ASP A 33 3.78 -11.59 -24.76
N GLU A 34 2.78 -11.07 -25.49
CA GLU A 34 2.59 -9.61 -25.65
C GLU A 34 2.44 -8.89 -24.30
N ARG A 35 1.67 -9.47 -23.36
CA ARG A 35 1.48 -8.90 -22.02
C ARG A 35 2.75 -9.00 -21.20
N LEU A 36 3.43 -10.12 -21.27
CA LEU A 36 4.69 -10.34 -20.59
C LEU A 36 5.75 -9.33 -21.05
N GLU A 37 5.94 -9.17 -22.35
CA GLU A 37 6.88 -8.19 -22.89
C GLU A 37 6.54 -6.75 -22.46
N PHE A 38 5.25 -6.40 -22.40
CA PHE A 38 4.85 -5.10 -21.84
C PHE A 38 5.23 -4.96 -20.36
N LEU A 39 5.00 -5.98 -19.54
CA LEU A 39 5.35 -5.94 -18.11
C LEU A 39 6.87 -5.81 -17.90
N LYS A 40 7.67 -6.42 -18.79
CA LYS A 40 9.14 -6.31 -18.76
C LYS A 40 9.66 -4.93 -19.16
N LEU A 41 8.88 -4.14 -19.91
CA LEU A 41 9.22 -2.75 -20.25
C LEU A 41 9.07 -1.78 -19.09
N LEU A 42 8.24 -2.12 -18.10
CA LEU A 42 8.06 -1.31 -16.90
C LEU A 42 9.36 -1.27 -16.10
N ASP A 43 9.61 -0.17 -15.42
CA ASP A 43 10.90 0.13 -14.81
C ASP A 43 11.45 -1.02 -13.94
N GLY A 44 12.51 -1.66 -14.45
CA GLY A 44 13.11 -2.84 -13.83
C GLY A 44 12.24 -4.10 -13.85
N GLY A 45 11.19 -4.16 -14.70
CA GLY A 45 10.25 -5.28 -14.71
C GLY A 45 9.42 -5.36 -13.43
N SER A 46 9.24 -4.25 -12.71
CA SER A 46 8.52 -4.24 -11.43
C SER A 46 7.00 -4.38 -11.61
N VAL A 47 6.47 -5.50 -11.15
CA VAL A 47 5.03 -5.84 -11.25
C VAL A 47 4.44 -6.02 -9.86
N GLY A 48 3.43 -5.19 -9.55
CA GLY A 48 2.59 -5.35 -8.38
C GLY A 48 1.44 -6.32 -8.65
N THR A 49 1.19 -7.22 -7.71
CA THR A 49 -0.01 -8.05 -7.69
C THR A 49 -0.60 -8.10 -6.31
N SER A 50 -1.81 -8.62 -6.16
CA SER A 50 -2.42 -8.72 -4.84
C SER A 50 -2.81 -10.15 -4.53
N TRP A 51 -2.69 -10.51 -3.27
CA TRP A 51 -3.14 -11.78 -2.71
C TRP A 51 -3.96 -11.53 -1.45
N ASP A 52 -5.23 -11.88 -1.51
CA ASP A 52 -6.14 -11.75 -0.38
C ASP A 52 -6.88 -13.07 -0.24
N PRO A 53 -6.52 -13.93 0.72
CA PRO A 53 -7.17 -15.22 0.91
C PRO A 53 -8.66 -15.02 1.19
N ASN A 54 -9.49 -15.91 0.63
CA ASN A 54 -10.95 -15.92 0.75
C ASN A 54 -11.71 -14.73 0.11
N ILE A 55 -11.02 -13.72 -0.40
CA ILE A 55 -11.64 -12.52 -0.99
C ILE A 55 -11.36 -12.45 -2.50
N ARG A 56 -10.09 -12.61 -2.90
CA ARG A 56 -9.65 -12.32 -4.27
C ARG A 56 -9.96 -13.41 -5.27
N PHE A 57 -9.85 -14.66 -4.88
CA PHE A 57 -10.02 -15.79 -5.78
C PHE A 57 -11.38 -16.44 -5.59
N SER A 58 -12.22 -16.42 -6.64
CA SER A 58 -13.54 -17.04 -6.58
C SER A 58 -13.48 -18.57 -6.51
N ASN A 59 -12.35 -19.17 -6.88
CA ASN A 59 -12.14 -20.62 -6.86
C ASN A 59 -10.65 -20.96 -7.00
N GLU A 60 -10.33 -22.23 -6.75
CA GLU A 60 -8.97 -22.79 -6.82
C GLU A 60 -8.31 -22.62 -8.20
N LYS A 61 -9.09 -22.67 -9.29
CA LYS A 61 -8.56 -22.47 -10.65
C LYS A 61 -8.00 -21.06 -10.85
N GLN A 62 -8.66 -20.05 -10.28
CA GLN A 62 -8.16 -18.67 -10.33
C GLN A 62 -6.90 -18.49 -9.50
N ARG A 63 -6.84 -19.10 -8.30
CA ARG A 63 -5.65 -19.08 -7.46
C ARG A 63 -4.48 -19.73 -8.17
N LYS A 64 -4.68 -20.92 -8.74
CA LYS A 64 -3.65 -21.64 -9.51
C LYS A 64 -3.16 -20.83 -10.71
N LEU A 65 -4.07 -20.19 -11.45
CA LEU A 65 -3.69 -19.32 -12.57
C LEU A 65 -2.86 -18.12 -12.11
N TRP A 66 -3.18 -17.53 -10.99
CA TRP A 66 -2.41 -16.46 -10.39
C TRP A 66 -1.00 -16.94 -9.99
N GLU A 67 -0.89 -18.07 -9.30
CA GLU A 67 0.39 -18.68 -8.92
C GLU A 67 1.28 -18.96 -10.15
N ASP A 68 0.70 -19.56 -11.20
CA ASP A 68 1.42 -19.88 -12.44
C ASP A 68 1.91 -18.60 -13.15
N ASN A 69 1.10 -17.53 -13.14
CA ASN A 69 1.48 -16.24 -13.71
C ASN A 69 2.56 -15.52 -12.89
N VAL A 70 2.49 -15.59 -11.55
CA VAL A 70 3.55 -15.06 -10.67
C VAL A 70 4.88 -15.76 -10.96
N LYS A 71 4.90 -17.09 -10.94
CA LYS A 71 6.10 -17.88 -11.23
C LYS A 71 6.66 -17.57 -12.61
N ARG A 72 5.81 -17.47 -13.63
CA ARG A 72 6.23 -17.11 -14.98
C ARG A 72 6.90 -15.72 -15.02
N LEU A 73 6.36 -14.71 -14.32
CA LEU A 73 6.98 -13.39 -14.24
C LEU A 73 8.36 -13.45 -13.59
N VAL A 74 8.48 -14.19 -12.49
CA VAL A 74 9.76 -14.39 -11.78
C VAL A 74 10.78 -15.11 -12.68
N ASP A 75 10.38 -16.19 -13.34
CA ASP A 75 11.24 -16.95 -14.25
C ASP A 75 11.76 -16.10 -15.43
N GLU A 76 10.98 -15.10 -15.83
CA GLU A 76 11.33 -14.12 -16.88
C GLU A 76 12.10 -12.90 -16.35
N GLY A 77 12.49 -12.91 -15.08
CA GLY A 77 13.34 -11.90 -14.46
C GLY A 77 12.58 -10.64 -14.00
N CYS A 78 11.25 -10.69 -13.91
CA CYS A 78 10.49 -9.58 -13.33
C CYS A 78 10.59 -9.57 -11.80
N PHE A 79 10.70 -8.37 -11.23
CA PHE A 79 10.56 -8.16 -9.79
C PHE A 79 9.08 -8.16 -9.42
N VAL A 80 8.63 -9.17 -8.68
CA VAL A 80 7.22 -9.28 -8.27
C VAL A 80 7.02 -8.83 -6.83
N LYS A 81 6.18 -7.82 -6.65
CA LYS A 81 5.74 -7.33 -5.36
C LYS A 81 4.29 -7.74 -5.10
N CYS A 82 4.04 -8.39 -3.97
CA CYS A 82 2.68 -8.78 -3.58
C CYS A 82 2.09 -7.82 -2.56
N PHE A 83 0.90 -7.29 -2.84
CA PHE A 83 0.10 -6.50 -1.91
C PHE A 83 -0.91 -7.40 -1.21
N ILE A 84 -0.97 -7.32 0.11
CA ILE A 84 -1.88 -8.10 0.94
C ILE A 84 -2.73 -7.16 1.77
N SER A 85 -4.05 -7.16 1.55
CA SER A 85 -4.99 -6.41 2.39
C SER A 85 -5.13 -7.11 3.73
N VAL A 86 -4.75 -6.43 4.81
CA VAL A 86 -4.75 -7.02 6.16
C VAL A 86 -6.18 -7.05 6.70
N SER A 87 -6.90 -8.09 6.29
CA SER A 87 -8.27 -8.36 6.70
C SER A 87 -8.31 -9.16 8.01
N LYS A 88 -9.52 -9.31 8.54
CA LYS A 88 -9.82 -10.16 9.71
C LYS A 88 -9.39 -11.62 9.54
N ASP A 89 -9.31 -12.12 8.31
CA ASP A 89 -8.80 -13.47 8.04
C ASP A 89 -7.27 -13.47 8.03
N VAL A 90 -6.64 -12.44 7.45
CA VAL A 90 -5.19 -12.34 7.37
C VAL A 90 -4.55 -12.19 8.75
N VAL A 91 -5.13 -11.41 9.67
CA VAL A 91 -4.55 -11.25 11.03
C VAL A 91 -4.56 -12.55 11.85
N LYS A 92 -5.33 -13.55 11.45
CA LYS A 92 -5.37 -14.88 12.09
C LYS A 92 -4.33 -15.84 11.53
N MET A 93 -3.76 -15.53 10.38
CA MET A 93 -2.72 -16.35 9.75
C MET A 93 -1.37 -16.15 10.44
N ASP A 94 -0.48 -17.12 10.26
CA ASP A 94 0.91 -16.95 10.68
C ASP A 94 1.66 -16.08 9.65
N PRO A 95 2.26 -14.93 10.06
CA PRO A 95 3.04 -14.11 9.15
C PRO A 95 4.22 -14.84 8.49
N LEU A 96 4.82 -15.83 9.19
CA LEU A 96 5.89 -16.64 8.63
C LEU A 96 5.38 -17.56 7.52
N GLU A 97 4.24 -18.23 7.73
CA GLU A 97 3.63 -19.08 6.69
C GLU A 97 3.26 -18.26 5.44
N ILE A 98 2.79 -17.02 5.61
CA ILE A 98 2.53 -16.11 4.48
C ILE A 98 3.84 -15.80 3.74
N ALA A 99 4.90 -15.47 4.46
CA ALA A 99 6.21 -15.16 3.87
C ALA A 99 6.80 -16.36 3.15
N ASP A 100 6.76 -17.57 3.75
CA ASP A 100 7.22 -18.83 3.16
C ASP A 100 6.44 -19.16 1.87
N TYR A 101 5.11 -18.98 1.89
CA TYR A 101 4.29 -19.18 0.70
C TYR A 101 4.68 -18.23 -0.42
N MET A 102 4.84 -16.96 -0.14
CA MET A 102 5.26 -15.96 -1.14
C MET A 102 6.67 -16.26 -1.66
N HIS A 103 7.59 -16.67 -0.78
CA HIS A 103 8.94 -17.10 -1.17
C HIS A 103 8.90 -18.30 -2.12
N SER A 104 8.03 -19.28 -1.87
CA SER A 104 7.86 -20.46 -2.73
C SER A 104 7.39 -20.12 -4.16
N LEU A 105 6.80 -18.94 -4.34
CA LEU A 105 6.39 -18.42 -5.64
C LEU A 105 7.45 -17.53 -6.29
N GLY A 106 8.56 -17.23 -5.59
CA GLY A 106 9.60 -16.31 -6.03
C GLY A 106 9.25 -14.83 -5.83
N VAL A 107 8.24 -14.50 -5.05
CA VAL A 107 7.92 -13.12 -4.70
C VAL A 107 9.04 -12.55 -3.82
N GLU A 108 9.56 -11.40 -4.20
CA GLU A 108 10.71 -10.78 -3.52
C GLU A 108 10.30 -9.77 -2.44
N CYS A 109 9.09 -9.21 -2.54
CA CYS A 109 8.60 -8.19 -1.62
C CYS A 109 7.12 -8.34 -1.33
N ILE A 110 6.74 -8.27 -0.06
CA ILE A 110 5.35 -8.18 0.39
C ILE A 110 5.10 -6.77 0.91
N ASN A 111 3.96 -6.18 0.53
CA ASN A 111 3.44 -4.95 1.13
C ASN A 111 2.09 -5.23 1.78
N TYR A 112 2.03 -5.11 3.09
CA TYR A 112 0.78 -5.25 3.83
C TYR A 112 0.04 -3.92 3.87
N GLU A 113 -1.16 -3.91 3.30
CA GLU A 113 -2.04 -2.75 3.22
C GLU A 113 -3.14 -2.86 4.26
N ARG A 114 -3.29 -1.84 5.10
CA ARG A 114 -4.42 -1.76 6.03
C ARG A 114 -5.68 -1.33 5.29
N LEU A 115 -6.80 -1.92 5.67
CA LEU A 115 -8.10 -1.57 5.10
C LEU A 115 -8.50 -0.17 5.55
N THR A 116 -8.98 0.63 4.62
CA THR A 116 -9.60 1.94 4.88
C THR A 116 -11.11 1.84 4.66
N HIS A 117 -11.88 2.67 5.37
CA HIS A 117 -13.33 2.70 5.23
C HIS A 117 -13.73 3.45 3.94
N ASP A 118 -13.31 2.92 2.78
CA ASP A 118 -13.59 3.50 1.48
C ASP A 118 -13.92 2.43 0.42
N GLY A 119 -14.48 2.83 -0.71
CA GLY A 119 -14.86 1.94 -1.79
C GLY A 119 -15.77 0.79 -1.33
N ASN A 120 -15.49 -0.42 -1.80
CA ASN A 120 -16.27 -1.61 -1.44
C ASN A 120 -16.17 -2.01 0.05
N ALA A 121 -15.17 -1.52 0.77
CA ALA A 121 -15.02 -1.80 2.19
C ALA A 121 -16.13 -1.14 3.03
N THR A 122 -16.74 -0.05 2.55
CA THR A 122 -17.86 0.62 3.24
C THR A 122 -19.11 -0.26 3.39
N ILE A 123 -19.28 -1.24 2.52
CA ILE A 123 -20.41 -2.18 2.52
C ILE A 123 -20.05 -3.57 3.04
N ASN A 124 -18.79 -3.81 3.36
CA ASN A 124 -18.25 -5.08 3.84
C ASN A 124 -17.51 -4.89 5.17
N LEU A 125 -18.20 -4.36 6.18
CA LEU A 125 -17.56 -3.98 7.45
C LEU A 125 -17.00 -5.16 8.24
N ASP A 126 -17.47 -6.36 8.00
CA ASP A 126 -17.03 -7.58 8.71
C ASP A 126 -15.62 -8.03 8.30
N ILE A 127 -15.05 -7.47 7.23
CA ILE A 127 -13.67 -7.79 6.84
C ILE A 127 -12.61 -7.07 7.68
N PHE A 128 -13.01 -6.01 8.41
CA PHE A 128 -12.08 -5.24 9.22
C PHE A 128 -11.66 -6.01 10.47
N PRO A 129 -10.35 -6.20 10.71
CA PRO A 129 -9.86 -6.67 12.00
C PRO A 129 -9.99 -5.56 13.04
N HIS A 130 -10.08 -5.93 14.31
CA HIS A 130 -9.95 -4.96 15.39
C HIS A 130 -8.50 -4.43 15.46
N ASN A 131 -8.33 -3.17 15.85
CA ASN A 131 -6.99 -2.56 15.91
C ASN A 131 -6.03 -3.30 16.84
N SER A 132 -6.52 -3.94 17.91
CA SER A 132 -5.70 -4.80 18.77
C SER A 132 -5.20 -6.07 18.08
N GLU A 133 -6.00 -6.63 17.17
CA GLU A 133 -5.58 -7.79 16.37
C GLU A 133 -4.50 -7.38 15.35
N LEU A 134 -4.65 -6.18 14.76
CA LEU A 134 -3.62 -5.59 13.89
C LEU A 134 -2.31 -5.36 14.64
N ASP A 135 -2.36 -4.74 15.81
CA ASP A 135 -1.16 -4.44 16.60
C ASP A 135 -0.42 -5.73 17.01
N ALA A 136 -1.16 -6.76 17.43
CA ALA A 136 -0.61 -8.08 17.72
C ALA A 136 -0.02 -8.76 16.48
N PHE A 137 -0.67 -8.64 15.33
CA PHE A 137 -0.19 -9.19 14.06
C PHE A 137 1.13 -8.54 13.62
N TRP A 138 1.25 -7.21 13.73
CA TRP A 138 2.51 -6.51 13.44
C TRP A 138 3.64 -6.93 14.35
N MET A 139 3.35 -7.12 15.63
CA MET A 139 4.34 -7.57 16.59
C MET A 139 4.82 -8.98 16.28
N LYS A 140 3.90 -9.92 16.03
CA LYS A 140 4.23 -11.29 15.63
C LYS A 140 5.04 -11.32 14.32
N MET A 141 4.64 -10.51 13.33
CA MET A 141 5.36 -10.38 12.07
C MET A 141 6.80 -9.92 12.28
N HIS A 142 7.02 -8.90 13.13
CA HIS A 142 8.37 -8.47 13.48
C HIS A 142 9.20 -9.62 14.08
N GLU A 143 8.61 -10.38 15.02
CA GLU A 143 9.31 -11.47 15.72
C GLU A 143 9.67 -12.65 14.80
N THR A 144 8.86 -12.91 13.78
CA THR A 144 8.98 -14.13 12.97
C THR A 144 9.57 -13.91 11.58
N THR A 145 9.52 -12.67 11.03
CA THR A 145 9.90 -12.42 9.62
C THR A 145 10.99 -11.38 9.43
N GLN A 146 11.59 -10.82 10.48
CA GLN A 146 12.59 -9.75 10.34
C GLN A 146 13.82 -10.17 9.51
N ASP A 147 14.23 -11.44 9.57
CA ASP A 147 15.37 -12.00 8.85
C ASP A 147 14.95 -12.86 7.65
N HIS A 148 13.66 -12.81 7.28
CA HIS A 148 13.15 -13.59 6.16
C HIS A 148 13.64 -13.04 4.82
N PRO A 149 13.99 -13.89 3.80
CA PRO A 149 14.50 -13.42 2.51
C PRO A 149 13.50 -12.57 1.71
N VAL A 150 12.20 -12.79 1.89
CA VAL A 150 11.17 -11.93 1.29
C VAL A 150 11.11 -10.60 2.04
N ALA A 151 11.39 -9.51 1.35
CA ALA A 151 11.33 -8.18 1.94
C ALA A 151 9.90 -7.83 2.38
N ASN A 152 9.77 -7.21 3.55
CA ASN A 152 8.50 -6.72 4.07
C ASN A 152 8.51 -5.18 4.02
N ALA A 153 7.78 -4.60 3.05
CA ALA A 153 7.78 -3.16 2.83
C ALA A 153 7.14 -2.38 4.01
N PHE A 154 6.15 -2.97 4.68
CA PHE A 154 5.53 -2.35 5.84
C PHE A 154 6.49 -2.27 7.03
N LEU A 155 7.09 -3.39 7.42
CA LEU A 155 8.10 -3.42 8.49
C LEU A 155 9.31 -2.55 8.14
N GLY A 156 9.79 -2.61 6.89
CA GLY A 156 10.87 -1.77 6.40
C GLY A 156 10.57 -0.28 6.60
N SER A 157 9.34 0.16 6.32
CA SER A 157 8.94 1.55 6.55
C SER A 157 8.92 1.95 8.03
N VAL A 158 8.57 1.02 8.91
CA VAL A 158 8.65 1.23 10.37
C VAL A 158 10.10 1.31 10.81
N TYR A 159 10.94 0.36 10.41
CA TYR A 159 12.36 0.32 10.79
C TYR A 159 13.14 1.55 10.31
N ASP A 160 12.87 2.02 9.09
CA ASP A 160 13.50 3.20 8.54
C ASP A 160 13.28 4.44 9.40
N LYS A 161 12.10 4.61 9.98
CA LYS A 161 11.82 5.71 10.91
C LYS A 161 12.70 5.66 12.14
N PHE A 162 12.94 4.47 12.68
CA PHE A 162 13.75 4.27 13.87
C PHE A 162 15.26 4.19 13.60
N SER A 163 15.69 3.92 12.35
CA SER A 163 17.10 3.87 11.99
C SER A 163 17.65 5.21 11.53
N LYS A 164 16.87 5.96 10.77
CA LYS A 164 17.31 7.20 10.10
C LYS A 164 16.87 8.47 10.83
N GLY A 165 15.99 8.34 11.82
CA GLY A 165 15.42 9.49 12.56
C GLY A 165 14.66 10.47 11.66
N GLN A 166 14.22 10.02 10.51
CA GLN A 166 13.62 10.86 9.49
C GLN A 166 12.16 10.47 9.25
N PHE A 167 11.37 11.45 8.88
CA PHE A 167 9.99 11.29 8.44
C PHE A 167 9.99 10.90 6.97
N PHE A 168 9.96 9.59 6.68
CA PHE A 168 9.96 9.10 5.31
C PHE A 168 8.54 8.96 4.75
N ASN A 169 8.48 8.98 3.43
CA ASN A 169 7.30 8.70 2.64
C ASN A 169 6.74 7.32 2.97
N GLY A 170 5.44 7.20 2.94
CA GLY A 170 4.71 5.98 3.20
C GLY A 170 3.58 6.20 4.19
N THR A 171 2.99 5.13 4.66
CA THR A 171 1.77 5.10 5.46
C THR A 171 1.75 6.02 6.68
N PHE A 172 2.91 6.43 7.16
CA PHE A 172 3.05 7.23 8.40
C PHE A 172 3.38 8.71 8.17
N CYS A 173 3.40 9.20 6.93
CA CYS A 173 3.89 10.54 6.65
C CYS A 173 2.83 11.62 6.66
N ARG A 174 1.56 11.30 6.55
CA ARG A 174 0.45 12.24 6.43
C ARG A 174 0.69 13.35 5.40
N ASP A 175 1.19 12.98 4.24
CA ASP A 175 1.45 13.91 3.14
C ASP A 175 1.06 13.34 1.76
N CYS A 176 0.25 12.29 1.75
CA CYS A 176 -0.25 11.66 0.54
C CYS A 176 -1.01 12.65 -0.34
N GLU A 177 -1.87 13.47 0.26
CA GLU A 177 -2.65 14.50 -0.45
C GLU A 177 -1.77 15.57 -1.10
N GLN A 178 -0.57 15.78 -0.59
CA GLN A 178 0.40 16.72 -1.14
C GLN A 178 1.20 16.11 -2.29
N LYS A 179 1.50 14.82 -2.22
CA LYS A 179 2.45 14.13 -3.11
C LYS A 179 1.79 13.37 -4.22
N LEU A 180 0.58 12.87 -4.01
CA LEU A 180 -0.12 12.03 -4.97
C LEU A 180 -1.13 12.84 -5.79
N HIS A 181 -1.29 12.44 -7.03
CA HIS A 181 -2.41 12.80 -7.90
C HIS A 181 -2.96 11.52 -8.49
N THR A 182 -4.12 11.11 -7.97
CA THR A 182 -4.86 9.96 -8.48
C THR A 182 -5.80 10.42 -9.57
N ILE A 183 -5.72 9.81 -10.73
CA ILE A 183 -6.68 10.01 -11.83
C ILE A 183 -7.55 8.76 -11.88
N ASN A 184 -8.83 8.94 -11.58
CA ASN A 184 -9.81 7.86 -11.61
C ASN A 184 -10.21 7.50 -13.04
N ALA A 185 -10.84 6.33 -13.21
CA ALA A 185 -11.24 5.83 -14.52
C ALA A 185 -12.26 6.74 -15.25
N ASP A 186 -13.03 7.53 -14.51
CA ASP A 186 -13.98 8.53 -15.02
C ASP A 186 -13.33 9.90 -15.30
N GLY A 187 -12.02 10.01 -15.10
CA GLY A 187 -11.25 11.25 -15.32
C GLY A 187 -11.27 12.22 -14.15
N THR A 188 -11.89 11.89 -13.02
CA THR A 188 -11.82 12.72 -11.82
C THR A 188 -10.44 12.65 -11.17
N VAL A 189 -10.04 13.71 -10.45
CA VAL A 189 -8.72 13.85 -9.82
C VAL A 189 -8.86 13.97 -8.31
N ALA A 190 -8.04 13.19 -7.61
CA ALA A 190 -7.89 13.18 -6.16
C ALA A 190 -6.41 13.19 -5.75
N GLY A 191 -6.13 13.25 -4.46
CA GLY A 191 -4.78 13.01 -3.90
C GLY A 191 -4.59 11.54 -3.58
N CYS A 192 -4.91 11.14 -2.36
CA CYS A 192 -4.84 9.75 -1.96
C CYS A 192 -5.83 8.88 -2.77
N PRO A 193 -5.43 7.69 -3.26
CA PRO A 193 -6.35 6.80 -4.00
C PRO A 193 -7.50 6.24 -3.14
N ASN A 194 -7.39 6.35 -1.81
CA ASN A 194 -8.39 5.91 -0.85
C ASN A 194 -9.26 7.07 -0.33
N THR A 195 -9.44 8.14 -1.11
CA THR A 195 -10.32 9.26 -0.74
C THR A 195 -11.74 9.07 -1.25
N ALA A 196 -12.69 9.43 -0.40
CA ALA A 196 -14.11 9.44 -0.80
C ALA A 196 -14.37 10.44 -1.95
N PRO A 197 -15.39 10.22 -2.80
CA PRO A 197 -15.75 11.13 -3.89
C PRO A 197 -15.97 12.58 -3.46
N THR A 198 -16.41 12.80 -2.23
CA THR A 198 -16.60 14.14 -1.64
C THR A 198 -15.29 14.90 -1.46
N GLN A 199 -14.15 14.23 -1.55
CA GLN A 199 -12.80 14.82 -1.42
C GLN A 199 -12.10 15.03 -2.76
N TRP A 200 -12.74 14.70 -3.89
CA TRP A 200 -12.18 14.93 -5.22
C TRP A 200 -12.22 16.41 -5.58
N TYR A 201 -11.23 16.89 -6.33
CA TYR A 201 -11.01 18.31 -6.51
C TYR A 201 -10.68 18.76 -7.92
N GLY A 202 -10.90 17.92 -8.92
CA GLY A 202 -10.73 18.28 -10.33
C GLY A 202 -11.06 17.14 -11.27
N THR A 203 -10.81 17.38 -12.55
CA THR A 203 -10.90 16.39 -13.62
C THR A 203 -9.66 16.49 -14.52
N ILE A 204 -9.48 15.53 -15.43
CA ILE A 204 -8.41 15.58 -16.45
C ILE A 204 -8.48 16.81 -17.36
N ASP A 205 -9.66 17.42 -17.49
CA ASP A 205 -9.87 18.64 -18.29
C ASP A 205 -9.58 19.93 -17.49
N THR A 206 -9.42 19.82 -16.18
CA THR A 206 -9.08 20.96 -15.32
C THR A 206 -7.60 21.32 -15.49
N PRO A 207 -7.25 22.58 -15.79
CA PRO A 207 -5.84 22.98 -15.89
C PRO A 207 -5.04 22.60 -14.64
N ALA A 208 -3.84 22.03 -14.80
CA ALA A 208 -3.03 21.53 -13.71
C ALA A 208 -2.75 22.59 -12.61
N LYS A 209 -2.68 23.87 -12.98
CA LYS A 209 -2.56 24.97 -12.02
C LYS A 209 -3.79 25.08 -11.13
N GLU A 210 -4.98 24.98 -11.70
CA GLU A 210 -6.25 25.03 -10.97
C GLU A 210 -6.44 23.82 -10.07
N VAL A 211 -6.11 22.61 -10.56
CA VAL A 211 -6.10 21.39 -9.75
C VAL A 211 -5.23 21.59 -8.51
N ARG A 212 -3.99 22.06 -8.69
CA ARG A 212 -3.06 22.25 -7.58
C ARG A 212 -3.47 23.35 -6.60
N GLN A 213 -4.20 24.37 -7.05
CA GLN A 213 -4.66 25.50 -6.26
C GLN A 213 -6.15 25.38 -5.84
N SER A 214 -6.78 24.24 -6.09
CA SER A 214 -8.17 24.01 -5.72
C SER A 214 -8.38 24.24 -4.22
N PRO A 215 -9.36 25.06 -3.81
CA PRO A 215 -9.72 25.20 -2.40
C PRO A 215 -10.05 23.87 -1.74
N LYS A 216 -10.72 22.98 -2.48
CA LYS A 216 -11.05 21.64 -1.98
C LYS A 216 -9.80 20.80 -1.72
N ARG A 217 -8.81 20.86 -2.62
CA ARG A 217 -7.52 20.19 -2.39
C ARG A 217 -6.82 20.74 -1.13
N MET A 218 -6.85 22.05 -0.93
CA MET A 218 -6.23 22.67 0.26
C MET A 218 -6.96 22.28 1.55
N GLU A 219 -8.28 22.12 1.50
CA GLU A 219 -9.07 21.58 2.62
C GLU A 219 -8.64 20.17 2.96
N VAL A 220 -8.57 19.27 1.96
CA VAL A 220 -8.17 17.86 2.16
C VAL A 220 -6.74 17.75 2.71
N ILE A 221 -5.80 18.55 2.19
CA ILE A 221 -4.43 18.63 2.73
C ILE A 221 -4.45 19.08 4.20
N SER A 222 -5.27 20.08 4.53
CA SER A 222 -5.40 20.58 5.90
C SER A 222 -5.93 19.49 6.84
N CYS A 223 -6.95 18.74 6.42
CA CYS A 223 -7.47 17.61 7.18
C CYS A 223 -6.38 16.54 7.40
N GLU A 224 -5.68 16.15 6.35
CA GLU A 224 -4.59 15.17 6.46
C GLU A 224 -3.52 15.61 7.47
N MET A 225 -3.14 16.88 7.45
CA MET A 225 -2.08 17.41 8.30
C MET A 225 -2.50 17.64 9.75
N HIS A 226 -3.73 18.07 9.99
CA HIS A 226 -4.16 18.62 11.28
C HIS A 226 -5.18 17.78 12.02
N GLU A 227 -6.01 16.99 11.34
CA GLU A 227 -6.97 16.13 12.01
C GLU A 227 -6.29 14.92 12.63
N ARG A 228 -6.17 14.96 13.95
CA ARG A 228 -5.56 13.91 14.77
C ARG A 228 -6.40 13.61 15.99
N ASP A 229 -6.40 12.37 16.41
CA ASP A 229 -6.93 12.03 17.72
C ASP A 229 -6.06 12.66 18.81
N THR A 230 -6.69 13.32 19.77
CA THR A 230 -5.97 14.05 20.85
C THR A 230 -5.09 13.14 21.70
N ARG A 231 -5.45 11.85 21.82
CA ARG A 231 -4.65 10.83 22.53
C ARG A 231 -3.28 10.59 21.90
N CYS A 232 -3.10 10.99 20.64
CA CYS A 232 -1.81 10.87 19.97
C CYS A 232 -0.76 11.83 20.54
N TYR A 233 -1.17 13.00 21.02
CA TYR A 233 -0.21 14.01 21.52
C TYR A 233 0.52 13.57 22.78
N ASP A 234 -0.09 12.70 23.59
CA ASP A 234 0.51 12.13 24.80
C ASP A 234 1.23 10.78 24.52
N CYS A 235 1.26 10.35 23.26
CA CYS A 235 1.85 9.07 22.90
C CYS A 235 3.38 9.16 22.81
N PRO A 236 4.16 8.32 23.52
CA PRO A 236 5.62 8.37 23.51
C PRO A 236 6.27 8.18 22.14
N VAL A 237 5.56 7.54 21.19
CA VAL A 237 6.05 7.33 19.82
C VAL A 237 5.41 8.28 18.79
N PHE A 238 4.72 9.32 19.25
CA PHE A 238 4.06 10.29 18.37
C PHE A 238 5.00 10.89 17.32
N ILE A 239 6.18 11.28 17.72
CA ILE A 239 7.21 11.89 16.85
C ILE A 239 7.65 10.98 15.70
N TYR A 240 7.47 9.67 15.82
CA TYR A 240 7.77 8.70 14.77
C TYR A 240 6.52 8.27 13.98
N CYS A 241 5.39 8.18 14.66
CA CYS A 241 4.12 7.72 14.10
C CYS A 241 3.32 8.82 13.39
N HIS A 242 3.35 10.05 13.90
CA HIS A 242 2.57 11.19 13.40
C HIS A 242 1.06 10.96 13.36
N SER A 243 0.54 10.09 14.24
CA SER A 243 -0.86 9.63 14.25
C SER A 243 -1.24 8.73 13.07
N ASP A 244 -0.24 8.21 12.36
CA ASP A 244 -0.44 7.30 11.23
C ASP A 244 -1.30 7.90 10.09
N CYS A 245 -1.89 7.06 9.24
CA CYS A 245 -2.75 7.48 8.13
C CYS A 245 -4.08 8.07 8.65
N HIS A 246 -4.47 9.23 8.12
CA HIS A 246 -5.72 9.91 8.49
C HIS A 246 -6.98 9.15 8.05
N GLN A 247 -6.88 8.20 7.13
CA GLN A 247 -7.98 7.34 6.70
C GLN A 247 -8.24 6.17 7.66
N LEU A 248 -7.38 5.96 8.66
CA LEU A 248 -7.52 4.89 9.64
C LEU A 248 -8.13 5.42 10.93
N GLN A 249 -9.11 4.70 11.44
CA GLN A 249 -9.86 5.12 12.60
C GLN A 249 -9.42 4.38 13.87
N TRP A 250 -9.50 5.08 15.00
CA TRP A 250 -9.43 4.45 16.30
C TRP A 250 -10.65 3.54 16.50
N MET A 251 -10.42 2.39 17.11
CA MET A 251 -11.49 1.48 17.54
C MET A 251 -11.49 1.47 19.06
N GLU A 252 -12.57 1.98 19.68
CA GLU A 252 -12.63 2.19 21.11
C GLU A 252 -11.40 3.02 21.58
N ASP A 253 -10.53 2.44 22.41
CA ASP A 253 -9.31 3.08 22.91
C ASP A 253 -8.03 2.56 22.23
N VAL A 254 -8.15 1.79 21.15
CA VAL A 254 -7.01 1.21 20.44
C VAL A 254 -6.73 1.96 19.15
N CYS A 255 -5.51 2.49 19.02
CA CYS A 255 -5.08 3.18 17.81
C CYS A 255 -4.80 2.20 16.66
N PRO A 256 -4.91 2.65 15.38
CA PRO A 256 -4.69 1.79 14.21
C PRO A 256 -3.21 1.54 13.88
N ALA A 257 -2.28 2.27 14.53
CA ALA A 257 -0.86 2.16 14.27
C ALA A 257 -0.25 0.89 14.91
N PRO A 258 0.91 0.41 14.44
CA PRO A 258 1.67 -0.66 15.07
C PRO A 258 2.36 -0.16 16.35
N LYS A 259 1.57 0.27 17.32
CA LYS A 259 2.03 1.00 18.51
C LYS A 259 2.97 0.14 19.35
N THR A 260 2.63 -1.12 19.58
CA THR A 260 3.45 -2.03 20.42
C THR A 260 4.82 -2.25 19.79
N LEU A 261 4.88 -2.47 18.47
CA LEU A 261 6.14 -2.59 17.74
C LEU A 261 6.97 -1.28 17.85
N MET A 262 6.34 -0.13 17.60
CA MET A 262 7.03 1.15 17.70
C MET A 262 7.57 1.43 19.10
N MET A 263 6.79 1.12 20.13
CA MET A 263 7.21 1.23 21.55
C MET A 263 8.40 0.33 21.85
N LYS A 264 8.38 -0.93 21.35
CA LYS A 264 9.51 -1.84 21.48
C LYS A 264 10.78 -1.27 20.84
N LEU A 265 10.69 -0.84 19.58
CA LEU A 265 11.84 -0.28 18.85
C LEU A 265 12.39 0.99 19.52
N ALA A 266 11.54 1.85 20.05
CA ALA A 266 11.96 3.04 20.79
C ALA A 266 12.70 2.68 22.09
N LYS A 267 12.21 1.67 22.84
CA LYS A 267 12.88 1.15 24.04
C LYS A 267 14.24 0.51 23.71
N ASP A 268 14.30 -0.31 22.65
CA ASP A 268 15.55 -0.96 22.22
C ASP A 268 16.62 0.06 21.83
N LYS A 269 16.22 1.26 21.42
CA LYS A 269 17.10 2.41 21.14
C LYS A 269 17.39 3.29 22.36
N GLY A 270 16.73 3.08 23.47
CA GLY A 270 16.85 3.92 24.67
C GLY A 270 16.25 5.32 24.49
N TRP A 271 15.23 5.46 23.65
CA TRP A 271 14.59 6.76 23.38
C TRP A 271 13.38 7.03 24.28
N ILE A 272 12.83 5.99 24.91
CA ILE A 272 11.76 6.05 25.90
C ILE A 272 12.00 5.02 27.02
#